data_02778671ad06020d04c4257251c1ecbd
#
_entry.id   02778671ad06020d04c4257251c1ecbd
#
_cell.length_a   1.000
_cell.length_b   1.000
_cell.length_c   1.000
_cell.angle_alpha   90.00
_cell.angle_beta   90.00
_cell.angle_gamma   90.00
#
_symmetry.space_group_name_H-M   'P 1'
#
loop_
_entity.id
_entity.type
_entity.pdbx_description
1 polymer ?
#
loop_
_entity_poly.entity_id
_entity_poly.type
_entity_poly.pdbx_seq_one_letter_code
_entity_poly.pdbx_strand_id
1 'polypeptide(L)'
;YTPPLWTTFEITVINRTRPRVELDPTKLVLRADNGQQFRCRQGAGVWFDEDEYFDYSHVKWASRAGNIHYRATRQRDDIWRRHSFGREKPVRQGRKYSGFVTFPPLPSETKAFSLEINDFILAFDRFEVGRGEPLEFTSMAFDFEVDQSTVEVSGK
;
A
#
# COMPACT_ATOMS: atom_id res chain seq x y z
N TYR A 1 23.49 3.29 5.14
CA TYR A 1 22.10 2.86 5.40
C TYR A 1 21.14 3.91 4.85
N THR A 2 20.36 3.52 3.89
CA THR A 2 19.25 4.35 3.44
C THR A 2 18.04 3.93 4.27
N PRO A 3 17.42 4.81 5.05
CA PRO A 3 16.24 4.46 5.80
C PRO A 3 15.16 3.94 4.84
N PRO A 4 14.31 3.00 5.26
CA PRO A 4 13.22 2.55 4.43
C PRO A 4 12.34 3.75 4.09
N LEU A 5 12.22 4.04 2.82
CA LEU A 5 11.43 5.17 2.32
C LEU A 5 9.91 4.95 2.49
N TRP A 6 9.51 3.72 2.84
CA TRP A 6 8.09 3.32 2.86
C TRP A 6 7.79 2.25 3.89
N THR A 7 6.59 2.31 4.45
CA THR A 7 6.02 1.25 5.28
C THR A 7 5.12 0.39 4.41
N THR A 8 5.41 -0.90 4.30
CA THR A 8 4.73 -1.81 3.38
C THR A 8 4.15 -3.01 4.11
N PHE A 9 2.90 -3.35 3.77
CA PHE A 9 2.22 -4.55 4.25
C PHE A 9 1.78 -5.43 3.08
N GLU A 10 1.85 -6.73 3.28
CA GLU A 10 1.12 -7.67 2.44
C GLU A 10 -0.24 -7.93 3.06
N ILE A 11 -1.30 -7.67 2.29
CA ILE A 11 -2.67 -7.93 2.70
C ILE A 11 -3.22 -9.12 1.91
N THR A 12 -3.82 -10.06 2.61
CA THR A 12 -4.54 -11.17 1.99
C THR A 12 -6.01 -11.14 2.40
N VAL A 13 -6.88 -11.01 1.44
CA VAL A 13 -8.33 -11.14 1.63
C VAL A 13 -8.74 -12.57 1.28
N ILE A 14 -9.34 -13.28 2.25
CA ILE A 14 -9.85 -14.64 2.08
C ILE A 14 -11.36 -14.59 2.23
N ASN A 15 -12.08 -14.88 1.17
CA ASN A 15 -13.54 -14.90 1.19
C ASN A 15 -14.07 -16.34 1.20
N ARG A 16 -14.61 -16.76 2.33
CA ARG A 16 -15.15 -18.13 2.50
C ARG A 16 -16.65 -18.23 2.28
N THR A 17 -17.40 -17.19 2.61
CA THR A 17 -18.86 -17.30 2.80
C THR A 17 -19.69 -16.33 1.97
N ARG A 18 -19.14 -15.18 1.61
CA ARG A 18 -19.87 -14.15 0.88
C ARG A 18 -19.78 -14.37 -0.64
N PRO A 19 -20.79 -14.04 -1.43
CA PRO A 19 -20.71 -14.15 -2.89
C PRO A 19 -19.53 -13.37 -3.46
N ARG A 20 -19.31 -12.16 -2.93
CA ARG A 20 -18.23 -11.25 -3.33
C ARG A 20 -17.95 -10.28 -2.20
N VAL A 21 -16.67 -10.04 -1.94
CA VAL A 21 -16.19 -8.97 -1.05
C VAL A 21 -15.13 -8.15 -1.78
N GLU A 22 -14.91 -6.92 -1.33
CA GLU A 22 -13.94 -6.05 -1.96
C GLU A 22 -13.29 -5.10 -0.93
N LEU A 23 -11.98 -4.99 -1.02
CA LEU A 23 -11.18 -4.03 -0.27
C LEU A 23 -10.75 -2.90 -1.22
N ASP A 24 -11.06 -1.67 -0.84
CA ASP A 24 -10.50 -0.49 -1.50
C ASP A 24 -9.23 -0.04 -0.74
N PRO A 25 -8.05 -0.23 -1.30
CA PRO A 25 -6.82 0.14 -0.60
C PRO A 25 -6.67 1.65 -0.38
N THR A 26 -7.40 2.50 -1.09
CA THR A 26 -7.42 3.95 -0.85
C THR A 26 -8.11 4.33 0.46
N LYS A 27 -8.85 3.40 1.06
CA LYS A 27 -9.54 3.57 2.35
C LYS A 27 -8.72 3.07 3.54
N LEU A 28 -7.53 2.56 3.29
CA LEU A 28 -6.61 2.13 4.33
C LEU A 28 -5.92 3.34 4.97
N VAL A 29 -5.85 3.33 6.29
CA VAL A 29 -5.18 4.35 7.09
C VAL A 29 -4.22 3.69 8.06
N LEU A 30 -2.99 4.16 8.10
CA LEU A 30 -2.01 3.81 9.10
C LEU A 30 -1.97 4.90 10.16
N ARG A 31 -2.22 4.55 11.42
CA ARG A 31 -2.24 5.48 12.56
C ARG A 31 -1.10 5.17 13.51
N ALA A 32 -0.20 6.10 13.68
CA ALA A 32 0.89 6.01 14.66
C ALA A 32 0.41 6.34 16.08
N ASP A 33 1.16 5.92 17.09
CA ASP A 33 0.88 6.15 18.51
C ASP A 33 0.88 7.63 18.92
N ASN A 34 1.54 8.49 18.15
CA ASN A 34 1.50 9.95 18.31
C ASN A 34 0.23 10.61 17.71
N GLY A 35 -0.68 9.83 17.14
CA GLY A 35 -1.91 10.29 16.50
C GLY A 35 -1.79 10.69 15.04
N GLN A 36 -0.61 10.67 14.45
CA GLN A 36 -0.43 10.92 13.02
C GLN A 36 -1.09 9.82 12.19
N GLN A 37 -1.71 10.23 11.08
CA GLN A 37 -2.38 9.34 10.14
C GLN A 37 -1.72 9.42 8.77
N PHE A 38 -1.54 8.27 8.18
CA PHE A 38 -0.97 8.12 6.84
C PHE A 38 -1.94 7.36 5.95
N ARG A 39 -2.18 7.86 4.75
CA ARG A 39 -3.03 7.18 3.77
C ARG A 39 -2.21 6.23 2.92
N CYS A 40 -2.84 5.11 2.55
CA CYS A 40 -2.25 4.19 1.59
C CYS A 40 -2.01 4.90 0.26
N ARG A 41 -0.82 4.73 -0.25
CA ARG A 41 -0.44 5.24 -1.56
C ARG A 41 -0.50 4.12 -2.59
N GLN A 42 -1.05 4.44 -3.76
CA GLN A 42 -1.21 3.48 -4.85
C GLN A 42 -0.78 4.05 -6.19
N GLY A 43 -0.22 3.18 -7.00
CA GLY A 43 0.14 3.47 -8.38
C GLY A 43 1.62 3.77 -8.60
N ALA A 44 2.05 3.72 -9.85
CA ALA A 44 3.44 3.90 -10.23
C ALA A 44 3.97 5.34 -10.06
N GLY A 45 3.07 6.33 -9.99
CA GLY A 45 3.42 7.74 -9.74
C GLY A 45 3.57 8.11 -8.27
N VAL A 46 3.35 7.16 -7.40
CA VAL A 46 3.25 7.36 -5.95
C VAL A 46 4.59 7.47 -5.24
N TRP A 47 5.65 7.07 -5.91
CA TRP A 47 7.00 7.08 -5.36
C TRP A 47 7.61 8.47 -5.26
N PHE A 48 6.95 9.45 -5.86
CA PHE A 48 7.40 10.81 -5.86
C PHE A 48 6.30 11.68 -5.27
N ASP A 49 6.56 12.33 -4.18
CA ASP A 49 5.78 13.48 -3.76
C ASP A 49 5.80 14.48 -4.94
N GLU A 50 4.74 15.22 -5.15
CA GLU A 50 4.70 16.21 -6.24
C GLU A 50 5.89 17.18 -6.15
N ASP A 51 6.39 17.40 -4.93
CA ASP A 51 7.59 18.20 -4.65
C ASP A 51 8.92 17.45 -4.89
N GLU A 52 8.90 16.11 -4.97
CA GLU A 52 10.04 15.25 -5.28
C GLU A 52 10.01 14.70 -6.70
N TYR A 53 9.18 15.25 -7.57
CA TYR A 53 9.20 14.91 -8.98
C TYR A 53 10.57 15.26 -9.58
N PHE A 54 11.46 14.31 -9.45
CA PHE A 54 12.75 14.41 -10.12
C PHE A 54 12.50 14.31 -11.61
N ASP A 55 12.64 15.43 -12.31
CA ASP A 55 12.50 15.48 -13.75
C ASP A 55 13.60 14.63 -14.42
N TYR A 56 13.30 13.38 -14.61
CA TYR A 56 14.20 12.44 -15.31
C TYR A 56 14.50 12.85 -16.76
N SER A 57 13.81 13.84 -17.28
CA SER A 57 14.13 14.37 -18.61
C SER A 57 15.53 14.93 -18.68
N HIS A 58 16.02 15.52 -17.59
CA HIS A 58 17.39 16.03 -17.48
C HIS A 58 18.42 14.91 -17.27
N VAL A 59 18.06 13.83 -16.60
CA VAL A 59 18.95 12.68 -16.38
C VAL A 59 19.13 11.84 -17.63
N LYS A 60 18.14 11.85 -18.51
CA LYS A 60 18.13 11.08 -19.74
C LYS A 60 19.28 11.44 -20.68
N TRP A 61 19.82 12.62 -20.56
CA TRP A 61 20.88 13.15 -21.44
C TRP A 61 22.27 13.16 -20.80
N ALA A 62 22.35 13.03 -19.49
CA ALA A 62 23.55 13.44 -18.77
C ALA A 62 24.61 12.34 -18.62
N SER A 63 24.29 11.06 -18.63
CA SER A 63 25.32 10.03 -18.51
C SER A 63 24.79 8.59 -18.60
N ARG A 64 25.72 7.66 -18.84
CA ARG A 64 25.52 6.20 -18.71
C ARG A 64 24.95 5.79 -17.36
N ALA A 65 25.29 6.52 -16.28
CA ALA A 65 24.76 6.32 -14.95
C ALA A 65 23.27 6.69 -14.83
N GLY A 66 22.82 7.75 -15.50
CA GLY A 66 21.40 8.13 -15.56
C GLY A 66 20.53 7.06 -16.23
N ASN A 67 21.03 6.42 -17.28
CA ASN A 67 20.31 5.33 -17.94
C ASN A 67 20.16 4.08 -17.05
N ILE A 68 21.16 3.76 -16.25
CA ILE A 68 21.12 2.64 -15.30
C ILE A 68 20.12 2.94 -14.21
N HIS A 69 20.12 4.14 -13.66
CA HIS A 69 19.17 4.56 -12.63
C HIS A 69 17.72 4.56 -13.14
N TYR A 70 17.49 5.07 -14.33
CA TYR A 70 16.16 5.04 -14.97
C TYR A 70 15.64 3.61 -15.18
N ARG A 71 16.49 2.70 -15.66
CA ARG A 71 16.10 1.28 -15.83
C ARG A 71 15.76 0.61 -14.52
N ALA A 72 16.57 0.84 -13.47
CA ALA A 72 16.32 0.29 -12.14
C ALA A 72 15.00 0.81 -11.54
N THR A 73 14.72 2.10 -11.70
CA THR A 73 13.47 2.71 -11.25
C THR A 73 12.28 2.12 -11.99
N ARG A 74 12.33 2.02 -13.31
CA ARG A 74 11.25 1.43 -14.11
C ARG A 74 11.00 -0.03 -13.78
N GLN A 75 12.05 -0.82 -13.57
CA GLN A 75 11.93 -2.21 -13.17
C GLN A 75 11.27 -2.33 -11.79
N ARG A 76 11.62 -1.47 -10.86
CA ARG A 76 10.98 -1.39 -9.52
C ARG A 76 9.50 -1.05 -9.64
N ASP A 77 9.15 -0.06 -10.47
CA ASP A 77 7.77 0.34 -10.71
C ASP A 77 6.94 -0.80 -11.33
N ASP A 78 7.52 -1.56 -12.24
CA ASP A 78 6.87 -2.72 -12.85
C ASP A 78 6.63 -3.84 -11.82
N ILE A 79 7.57 -4.06 -10.91
CA ILE A 79 7.40 -5.02 -9.79
C ILE A 79 6.25 -4.57 -8.90
N TRP A 80 6.21 -3.30 -8.52
CA TRP A 80 5.13 -2.75 -7.70
C TRP A 80 3.77 -2.88 -8.35
N ARG A 81 3.65 -2.54 -9.63
CA ARG A 81 2.38 -2.69 -10.37
C ARG A 81 1.85 -4.10 -10.36
N ARG A 82 2.73 -5.09 -10.43
CA ARG A 82 2.35 -6.51 -10.43
C ARG A 82 1.94 -7.02 -9.05
N HIS A 83 2.53 -6.51 -8.00
CA HIS A 83 2.37 -7.02 -6.65
C HIS A 83 1.53 -6.13 -5.73
N SER A 84 1.23 -4.88 -6.13
CA SER A 84 0.34 -4.01 -5.37
C SER A 84 -1.07 -4.55 -5.30
N PHE A 85 -1.73 -4.34 -4.16
CA PHE A 85 -3.14 -4.65 -4.01
C PHE A 85 -3.96 -3.72 -4.92
N GLY A 86 -4.60 -4.28 -5.94
CA GLY A 86 -5.33 -3.52 -6.94
C GLY A 86 -6.65 -2.95 -6.41
N ARG A 87 -7.05 -1.80 -6.91
CA ARG A 87 -8.40 -1.28 -6.73
C ARG A 87 -9.40 -2.14 -7.50
N GLU A 88 -10.64 -2.18 -7.00
CA GLU A 88 -11.75 -2.86 -7.69
C GLU A 88 -11.43 -4.32 -8.04
N LYS A 89 -10.78 -5.01 -7.11
CA LYS A 89 -10.48 -6.45 -7.22
C LYS A 89 -11.44 -7.25 -6.35
N PRO A 90 -12.58 -7.68 -6.90
CA PRO A 90 -13.54 -8.49 -6.16
C PRO A 90 -12.97 -9.87 -5.84
N VAL A 91 -13.13 -10.29 -4.60
CA VAL A 91 -12.77 -11.63 -4.15
C VAL A 91 -14.04 -12.45 -4.02
N ARG A 92 -14.22 -13.40 -4.92
CA ARG A 92 -15.39 -14.29 -4.94
C ARG A 92 -15.30 -15.35 -3.85
N GLN A 93 -16.45 -15.95 -3.53
CA GLN A 93 -16.53 -17.03 -2.55
C GLN A 93 -15.54 -18.16 -2.85
N GLY A 94 -14.86 -18.63 -1.82
CA GLY A 94 -13.84 -19.67 -1.92
C GLY A 94 -12.51 -19.21 -2.51
N ARG A 95 -12.35 -17.92 -2.79
CA ARG A 95 -11.13 -17.35 -3.36
C ARG A 95 -10.37 -16.50 -2.35
N LYS A 96 -9.09 -16.31 -2.63
CA LYS A 96 -8.22 -15.38 -1.93
C LYS A 96 -7.54 -14.45 -2.93
N TYR A 97 -7.21 -13.25 -2.47
CA TYR A 97 -6.41 -12.28 -3.23
C TYR A 97 -5.42 -11.61 -2.29
N SER A 98 -4.17 -11.54 -2.70
CA SER A 98 -3.09 -10.91 -1.94
C SER A 98 -2.43 -9.80 -2.73
N GLY A 99 -1.91 -8.81 -2.04
CA GLY A 99 -1.12 -7.75 -2.63
C GLY A 99 -0.49 -6.84 -1.60
N PHE A 100 0.45 -6.04 -2.03
CA PHE A 100 1.14 -5.07 -1.18
C PHE A 100 0.39 -3.74 -1.14
N VAL A 101 0.36 -3.14 0.03
CA VAL A 101 -0.08 -1.77 0.27
C VAL A 101 1.05 -0.98 0.91
N THR A 102 1.19 0.28 0.52
CA THR A 102 2.35 1.09 0.89
C THR A 102 1.90 2.41 1.48
N PHE A 103 2.59 2.81 2.54
CA PHE A 103 2.37 4.06 3.26
C PHE A 103 3.67 4.84 3.35
N PRO A 104 3.62 6.15 3.60
CA PRO A 104 4.79 6.91 4.00
C PRO A 104 5.51 6.25 5.19
N PRO A 105 6.81 6.51 5.37
CA PRO A 105 7.55 5.95 6.50
C PRO A 105 6.95 6.43 7.82
N LEU A 106 6.86 5.52 8.78
CA LEU A 106 6.50 5.88 10.15
C LEU A 106 7.60 6.74 10.77
N PRO A 107 7.24 7.69 11.66
CA PRO A 107 8.22 8.42 12.45
C PRO A 107 9.15 7.46 13.21
N SER A 108 10.43 7.83 13.34
CA SER A 108 11.46 6.97 13.95
C SER A 108 11.18 6.63 15.42
N GLU A 109 10.44 7.48 16.10
CA GLU A 109 10.03 7.33 17.50
C GLU A 109 8.77 6.49 17.70
N THR A 110 8.11 6.03 16.62
CA THR A 110 6.89 5.23 16.70
C THR A 110 7.15 3.90 17.38
N LYS A 111 6.43 3.61 18.44
CA LYS A 111 6.51 2.35 19.21
C LYS A 111 5.35 1.41 18.90
N ALA A 112 4.20 1.98 18.56
CA ALA A 112 3.01 1.23 18.18
C ALA A 112 2.25 1.96 17.09
N PHE A 113 1.54 1.20 16.28
CA PHE A 113 0.68 1.74 15.23
C PHE A 113 -0.47 0.79 14.95
N SER A 114 -1.53 1.29 14.33
CA SER A 114 -2.63 0.47 13.86
C SER A 114 -2.85 0.66 12.36
N LEU A 115 -3.17 -0.43 11.67
CA LEU A 115 -3.63 -0.43 10.29
C LEU A 115 -5.15 -0.51 10.30
N GLU A 116 -5.80 0.57 9.89
CA GLU A 116 -7.26 0.67 9.81
C GLU A 116 -7.71 0.37 8.37
N ILE A 117 -8.63 -0.57 8.24
CA ILE A 117 -9.32 -0.88 7.00
C ILE A 117 -10.72 -0.31 7.10
N ASN A 118 -10.98 0.75 6.35
CA ASN A 118 -12.28 1.40 6.32
C ASN A 118 -13.07 0.96 5.10
N ASP A 119 -14.39 0.89 5.26
CA ASP A 119 -15.33 0.62 4.15
C ASP A 119 -15.00 -0.67 3.38
N PHE A 120 -14.62 -1.73 4.08
CA PHE A 120 -14.51 -3.05 3.47
C PHE A 120 -15.89 -3.53 3.02
N ILE A 121 -16.06 -3.79 1.73
CA ILE A 121 -17.36 -4.07 1.13
C ILE A 121 -17.69 -5.57 1.29
N LEU A 122 -18.79 -5.86 1.96
CA LEU A 122 -19.25 -7.22 2.24
C LEU A 122 -20.38 -7.68 1.32
N ALA A 123 -21.12 -6.75 0.72
CA ALA A 123 -22.23 -7.06 -0.17
C ALA A 123 -22.42 -5.98 -1.24
N PHE A 124 -22.93 -6.39 -2.38
CA PHE A 124 -23.22 -5.55 -3.53
C PHE A 124 -24.66 -5.76 -4.02
N ASP A 125 -25.23 -4.75 -4.65
CA ASP A 125 -26.50 -4.86 -5.36
C ASP A 125 -26.36 -5.87 -6.51
N ARG A 126 -27.37 -6.73 -6.66
CA ARG A 126 -27.39 -7.78 -7.69
C ARG A 126 -28.00 -7.33 -9.00
N PHE A 127 -28.69 -6.19 -9.02
CA PHE A 127 -29.53 -5.78 -10.13
C PHE A 127 -28.82 -4.94 -11.18
N GLU A 128 -27.59 -4.54 -10.94
CA GLU A 128 -26.84 -3.73 -11.89
C GLU A 128 -25.98 -4.54 -12.85
N VAL A 129 -26.02 -4.14 -14.11
CA VAL A 129 -25.09 -4.61 -15.13
C VAL A 129 -23.74 -3.97 -14.84
N GLY A 130 -22.76 -4.76 -14.43
CA GLY A 130 -21.42 -4.29 -14.13
C GLY A 130 -20.96 -4.64 -12.70
N ARG A 131 -20.33 -3.68 -12.03
CA ARG A 131 -19.74 -3.89 -10.69
C ARG A 131 -20.78 -4.04 -9.59
N GLY A 132 -21.94 -3.39 -9.72
CA GLY A 132 -22.97 -3.26 -8.69
C GLY A 132 -22.63 -2.19 -7.66
N GLU A 133 -23.64 -1.68 -6.97
CA GLU A 133 -23.48 -0.71 -5.89
C GLU A 133 -23.18 -1.43 -4.57
N PRO A 134 -22.22 -0.94 -3.77
CA PRO A 134 -21.97 -1.48 -2.43
C PRO A 134 -23.17 -1.28 -1.51
N LEU A 135 -23.58 -2.34 -0.80
CA LEU A 135 -24.72 -2.32 0.12
C LEU A 135 -24.33 -2.46 1.59
N GLU A 136 -23.28 -3.19 1.88
CA GLU A 136 -22.86 -3.50 3.24
C GLU A 136 -21.36 -3.27 3.38
N PHE A 137 -20.98 -2.51 4.42
CA PHE A 137 -19.60 -2.17 4.72
C PHE A 137 -19.24 -2.60 6.14
N THR A 138 -17.97 -2.87 6.37
CA THR A 138 -17.39 -3.01 7.69
C THR A 138 -16.04 -2.30 7.77
N SER A 139 -15.63 -1.98 8.99
CA SER A 139 -14.31 -1.45 9.27
C SER A 139 -13.62 -2.30 10.33
N MET A 140 -12.32 -2.42 10.24
CA MET A 140 -11.51 -3.18 11.18
C MET A 140 -10.16 -2.51 11.38
N ALA A 141 -9.51 -2.79 12.50
CA ALA A 141 -8.19 -2.29 12.83
C ALA A 141 -7.30 -3.42 13.31
N PHE A 142 -6.03 -3.35 12.96
CA PHE A 142 -4.99 -4.28 13.38
C PHE A 142 -3.90 -3.50 14.09
N ASP A 143 -3.63 -3.84 15.35
CA ASP A 143 -2.63 -3.17 16.16
C ASP A 143 -1.29 -3.90 16.09
N PHE A 144 -0.22 -3.12 15.99
CA PHE A 144 1.16 -3.61 15.89
C PHE A 144 2.06 -2.86 16.87
N GLU A 145 3.04 -3.57 17.39
CA GLU A 145 4.14 -3.00 18.14
C GLU A 145 5.41 -3.02 17.30
N VAL A 146 6.19 -1.94 17.38
CA VAL A 146 7.49 -1.87 16.71
C VAL A 146 8.53 -2.53 17.63
N ASP A 147 9.12 -3.61 17.14
CA ASP A 147 10.26 -4.23 17.83
C ASP A 147 11.50 -3.34 17.70
N GLN A 148 11.84 -2.67 18.79
CA GLN A 148 13.03 -1.81 18.85
C GLN A 148 14.34 -2.60 19.03
N SER A 149 14.27 -3.90 19.27
CA SER A 149 15.45 -4.73 19.46
C SER A 149 16.33 -4.87 18.22
N THR A 150 15.76 -4.60 17.04
CA THR A 150 16.47 -4.63 15.77
C THR A 150 17.19 -3.31 15.42
N VAL A 151 17.04 -2.26 16.22
CA VAL A 151 17.69 -0.96 16.00
C VAL A 151 19.11 -0.92 16.54
N GLU A 152 19.54 -1.90 17.33
CA GLU A 152 20.95 -2.09 17.72
C GLU A 152 21.77 -2.71 16.58
N VAL A 153 21.66 -2.19 15.38
CA VAL A 153 22.75 -2.35 14.43
C VAL A 153 23.79 -1.31 14.77
N SER A 154 24.67 -1.71 15.66
CA SER A 154 26.02 -1.21 15.87
C SER A 154 26.43 -0.09 14.90
N GLY A 155 26.36 1.14 15.32
CA GLY A 155 27.17 2.21 14.80
C GLY A 155 28.62 2.07 15.26
N LYS A 156 29.28 1.03 14.80
CA LYS A 156 30.72 0.93 14.92
C LYS A 156 31.38 0.88 13.57
#